data_6804d85d5451502f7c96ed2fab3e721c
#
_entry.id   6804d85d5451502f7c96ed2fab3e721c
#
_cell.length_a   1.000
_cell.length_b   1.000
_cell.length_c   1.000
_cell.angle_alpha   90.00
_cell.angle_beta   90.00
_cell.angle_gamma   90.00
#
_symmetry.space_group_name_H-M   'P 1'
#
loop_
_entity.id
_entity.type
_entity.pdbx_description
1 polymer ?
#
loop_
_entity_poly.entity_id
_entity_poly.type
_entity_poly.pdbx_seq_one_letter_code
_entity_poly.pdbx_strand_id
1 'polypeptide(L)'
;MYVVDMFLDKKSSRYVKSIWQALSENGIDSSLINMDGLFPHITLAVYDDIDKNKFIEKMKEFKLQLDVIDTKFDVLGAFPTTGACITTPVVTEELLTLHRKYYDYFKEFNSNARAYYLPDNWNPHCSLAMGLEKEKLMEAFKFILNMYEPFEASLEDIALYEIEMENGKFTDSIRLF
;
A
#
# COMPACT_ATOMS: atom_id res chain seq x y z
N MET A 1 14.22 -0.38 6.70
CA MET A 1 13.37 0.34 5.73
C MET A 1 12.08 0.74 6.41
N TYR A 2 11.55 1.92 6.11
CA TYR A 2 10.35 2.46 6.74
C TYR A 2 9.28 2.74 5.68
N VAL A 3 8.04 2.35 5.99
CA VAL A 3 6.92 2.46 5.07
C VAL A 3 5.79 3.23 5.74
N VAL A 4 5.24 4.19 5.02
CA VAL A 4 4.07 4.96 5.46
C VAL A 4 2.88 4.54 4.61
N ASP A 5 1.91 3.92 5.27
CA ASP A 5 0.71 3.39 4.64
C ASP A 5 -0.54 4.15 5.05
N MET A 6 -1.44 4.31 4.12
CA MET A 6 -2.77 4.85 4.31
C MET A 6 -3.82 3.75 4.10
N PHE A 7 -4.66 3.51 5.10
CA PHE A 7 -5.55 2.36 5.13
C PHE A 7 -6.90 2.62 4.50
N LEU A 8 -7.41 1.59 3.84
CA LEU A 8 -8.80 1.55 3.40
C LEU A 8 -9.75 1.36 4.60
N ASP A 9 -10.97 1.87 4.46
CA ASP A 9 -12.06 1.62 5.41
C ASP A 9 -12.32 0.12 5.66
N LYS A 10 -13.07 -0.20 6.72
CA LYS A 10 -13.32 -1.59 7.12
C LYS A 10 -14.08 -2.43 6.09
N LYS A 11 -14.99 -1.81 5.31
CA LYS A 11 -15.79 -2.53 4.29
C LYS A 11 -14.90 -2.90 3.12
N SER A 12 -14.17 -1.94 2.58
CA SER A 12 -13.25 -2.11 1.46
C SER A 12 -12.09 -3.02 1.82
N SER A 13 -11.55 -2.91 3.05
CA SER A 13 -10.53 -3.83 3.57
C SER A 13 -11.02 -5.28 3.63
N ARG A 14 -12.28 -5.52 4.01
CA ARG A 14 -12.85 -6.88 3.99
C ARG A 14 -12.96 -7.44 2.58
N TYR A 15 -13.35 -6.61 1.62
CA TYR A 15 -13.43 -7.01 0.23
C TYR A 15 -12.05 -7.40 -0.33
N VAL A 16 -11.03 -6.57 -0.12
CA VAL A 16 -9.65 -6.88 -0.56
C VAL A 16 -9.13 -8.15 0.13
N LYS A 17 -9.37 -8.30 1.44
CA LYS A 17 -9.00 -9.54 2.18
C LYS A 17 -9.72 -10.77 1.67
N SER A 18 -10.96 -10.66 1.16
CA SER A 18 -11.65 -11.79 0.53
C SER A 18 -10.98 -12.24 -0.77
N ILE A 19 -10.36 -11.32 -1.52
CA ILE A 19 -9.54 -11.66 -2.69
C ILE A 19 -8.27 -12.40 -2.26
N TRP A 20 -7.56 -11.90 -1.24
CA TRP A 20 -6.39 -12.60 -0.68
C TRP A 20 -6.72 -14.01 -0.21
N GLN A 21 -7.84 -14.17 0.50
CA GLN A 21 -8.33 -15.47 0.95
C GLN A 21 -8.63 -16.41 -0.22
N ALA A 22 -9.34 -15.93 -1.25
CA ALA A 22 -9.66 -16.71 -2.43
C ALA A 22 -8.42 -17.18 -3.20
N LEU A 23 -7.40 -16.31 -3.33
CA LEU A 23 -6.11 -16.68 -3.94
C LEU A 23 -5.41 -17.79 -3.15
N SER A 24 -5.43 -17.70 -1.81
CA SER A 24 -4.84 -18.69 -0.93
C SER A 24 -5.56 -20.04 -1.02
N GLU A 25 -6.89 -20.04 -0.96
CA GLU A 25 -7.72 -21.24 -1.03
C GLU A 25 -7.58 -21.99 -2.37
N ASN A 26 -7.24 -21.27 -3.44
CA ASN A 26 -6.97 -21.84 -4.76
C ASN A 26 -5.49 -22.17 -5.02
N GLY A 27 -4.62 -22.03 -4.01
CA GLY A 27 -3.20 -22.37 -4.12
C GLY A 27 -2.38 -21.45 -5.06
N ILE A 28 -2.90 -20.23 -5.30
CA ILE A 28 -2.28 -19.27 -6.21
C ILE A 28 -1.26 -18.40 -5.46
N ASP A 29 -1.71 -17.71 -4.40
CA ASP A 29 -0.88 -16.87 -3.54
C ASP A 29 -1.45 -16.80 -2.12
N SER A 30 -0.62 -17.02 -1.12
CA SER A 30 -0.99 -16.89 0.29
C SER A 30 -0.13 -15.85 1.04
N SER A 31 0.72 -15.13 0.32
CA SER A 31 1.71 -14.23 0.94
C SER A 31 1.03 -13.13 1.77
N LEU A 32 0.05 -12.43 1.19
CA LEU A 32 -0.60 -11.30 1.85
C LEU A 32 -1.56 -11.74 2.98
N ILE A 33 -2.31 -12.82 2.79
CA ILE A 33 -3.27 -13.26 3.80
C ILE A 33 -2.58 -13.85 5.04
N ASN A 34 -1.40 -14.44 4.88
CA ASN A 34 -0.61 -15.02 5.96
C ASN A 34 0.30 -14.00 6.67
N MET A 35 0.35 -12.77 6.20
CA MET A 35 1.14 -11.71 6.82
C MET A 35 0.38 -11.11 8.00
N ASP A 36 0.82 -11.45 9.22
CA ASP A 36 0.20 -10.98 10.45
C ASP A 36 0.19 -9.45 10.52
N GLY A 37 -0.96 -8.89 10.92
CA GLY A 37 -1.11 -7.44 11.08
C GLY A 37 -1.20 -6.65 9.76
N LEU A 38 -1.16 -7.32 8.60
CA LEU A 38 -1.34 -6.61 7.32
C LEU A 38 -2.79 -6.22 7.10
N PHE A 39 -2.99 -4.97 6.71
CA PHE A 39 -4.27 -4.42 6.27
C PHE A 39 -4.16 -3.87 4.85
N PRO A 40 -5.24 -3.94 4.06
CA PRO A 40 -5.30 -3.28 2.75
C PRO A 40 -5.01 -1.79 2.86
N HIS A 41 -4.07 -1.31 2.07
CA HIS A 41 -3.54 0.05 2.14
C HIS A 41 -3.06 0.55 0.78
N ILE A 42 -2.82 1.86 0.74
CA ILE A 42 -2.01 2.52 -0.27
C ILE A 42 -0.73 3.00 0.41
N THR A 43 0.43 2.65 -0.11
CA THR A 43 1.70 3.19 0.39
C THR A 43 1.91 4.61 -0.10
N LEU A 44 2.04 5.56 0.83
CA LEU A 44 2.33 6.96 0.54
C LEU A 44 3.82 7.20 0.32
N ALA A 45 4.67 6.57 1.14
CA ALA A 45 6.11 6.79 1.10
C ALA A 45 6.89 5.58 1.60
N VAL A 46 8.10 5.43 1.09
CA VAL A 46 9.09 4.46 1.58
C VAL A 46 10.41 5.18 1.78
N TYR A 47 11.03 4.96 2.93
CA TYR A 47 12.32 5.55 3.31
C TYR A 47 13.33 4.45 3.60
N ASP A 48 14.56 4.64 3.17
CA ASP A 48 15.64 3.69 3.49
C ASP A 48 16.11 3.86 4.93
N ASP A 49 16.13 5.10 5.44
CA ASP A 49 16.47 5.45 6.82
C ASP A 49 15.73 6.70 7.30
N ILE A 50 15.41 6.76 8.60
CA ILE A 50 14.80 7.93 9.26
C ILE A 50 15.25 8.04 10.73
N ASP A 51 15.22 9.24 11.28
CA ASP A 51 15.17 9.45 12.74
C ASP A 51 13.76 9.06 13.23
N LYS A 52 13.63 7.84 13.79
CA LYS A 52 12.34 7.25 14.20
C LYS A 52 11.55 8.16 15.14
N ASN A 53 12.23 8.68 16.18
CA ASN A 53 11.54 9.45 17.22
C ASN A 53 10.98 10.74 16.64
N LYS A 54 11.80 11.47 15.90
CA LYS A 54 11.37 12.70 15.24
C LYS A 54 10.27 12.47 14.21
N PHE A 55 10.38 11.38 13.46
CA PHE A 55 9.38 11.03 12.45
C PHE A 55 8.03 10.69 13.09
N ILE A 56 8.02 9.89 14.18
CA ILE A 56 6.81 9.52 14.91
C ILE A 56 6.10 10.76 15.49
N GLU A 57 6.84 11.70 16.07
CA GLU A 57 6.24 12.94 16.58
C GLU A 57 5.56 13.73 15.44
N LYS A 58 6.21 13.85 14.29
CA LYS A 58 5.60 14.49 13.12
C LYS A 58 4.39 13.72 12.57
N MET A 59 4.41 12.38 12.61
CA MET A 59 3.26 11.56 12.22
C MET A 59 2.04 11.82 13.11
N LYS A 60 2.23 11.99 14.43
CA LYS A 60 1.15 12.35 15.36
C LYS A 60 0.48 13.67 14.98
N GLU A 61 1.29 14.68 14.66
CA GLU A 61 0.81 16.00 14.25
C GLU A 61 0.13 15.95 12.87
N PHE A 62 0.72 15.25 11.91
CA PHE A 62 0.17 15.12 10.56
C PHE A 62 -1.18 14.39 10.57
N LYS A 63 -1.31 13.33 11.36
CA LYS A 63 -2.56 12.57 11.51
C LYS A 63 -3.74 13.44 11.99
N LEU A 64 -3.50 14.42 12.86
CA LEU A 64 -4.55 15.37 13.31
C LEU A 64 -5.10 16.25 12.20
N GLN A 65 -4.38 16.36 11.07
CA GLN A 65 -4.74 17.18 9.91
C GLN A 65 -5.10 16.33 8.69
N LEU A 66 -5.24 15.00 8.89
CA LEU A 66 -5.57 14.08 7.83
C LEU A 66 -7.06 14.11 7.56
N ASP A 67 -7.42 14.48 6.35
CA ASP A 67 -8.80 14.38 5.88
C ASP A 67 -9.05 12.96 5.33
N VAL A 68 -10.26 12.45 5.51
CA VAL A 68 -10.72 11.23 4.86
C VAL A 68 -10.85 11.49 3.37
N ILE A 69 -10.32 10.58 2.54
CA ILE A 69 -10.42 10.68 1.09
C ILE A 69 -11.29 9.56 0.56
N ASP A 70 -12.42 9.93 -0.01
CA ASP A 70 -13.28 9.00 -0.72
C ASP A 70 -12.76 8.79 -2.15
N THR A 71 -12.66 7.55 -2.56
CA THR A 71 -12.21 7.18 -3.90
C THR A 71 -12.85 5.88 -4.37
N LYS A 72 -12.67 5.56 -5.63
CA LYS A 72 -13.13 4.32 -6.24
C LYS A 72 -11.95 3.54 -6.76
N PHE A 73 -11.95 2.24 -6.51
CA PHE A 73 -11.01 1.30 -7.09
C PHE A 73 -11.71 0.54 -8.23
N ASP A 74 -11.34 0.80 -9.48
CA ASP A 74 -11.96 0.21 -10.65
C ASP A 74 -10.97 -0.27 -11.72
N VAL A 75 -9.69 -0.22 -11.43
CA VAL A 75 -8.63 -0.68 -12.34
C VAL A 75 -7.86 -1.83 -11.71
N LEU A 76 -7.77 -2.95 -12.40
CA LEU A 76 -6.80 -4.00 -12.14
C LEU A 76 -5.54 -3.76 -12.96
N GLY A 77 -4.39 -3.97 -12.36
CA GLY A 77 -3.09 -3.83 -12.98
C GLY A 77 -2.08 -4.85 -12.48
N ALA A 78 -0.89 -4.80 -13.04
CA ALA A 78 0.23 -5.60 -12.57
C ALA A 78 1.54 -4.82 -12.70
N PHE A 79 2.44 -5.02 -11.71
CA PHE A 79 3.84 -4.62 -11.81
C PHE A 79 4.69 -5.83 -12.19
N PRO A 80 5.09 -5.95 -13.46
CA PRO A 80 5.80 -7.14 -13.93
C PRO A 80 7.20 -7.30 -13.32
N THR A 81 7.78 -6.20 -12.83
CA THR A 81 9.12 -6.19 -12.21
C THR A 81 9.11 -6.71 -10.76
N THR A 82 7.99 -6.57 -10.06
CA THR A 82 7.82 -7.01 -8.67
C THR A 82 6.90 -8.21 -8.53
N GLY A 83 6.30 -8.67 -9.64
CA GLY A 83 5.36 -9.79 -9.62
C GLY A 83 4.09 -9.49 -8.81
N ALA A 84 3.59 -8.26 -8.86
CA ALA A 84 2.43 -7.85 -8.09
C ALA A 84 1.18 -7.68 -8.97
N CYS A 85 0.05 -8.27 -8.53
CA CYS A 85 -1.28 -7.85 -8.98
C CYS A 85 -1.78 -6.74 -8.05
N ILE A 86 -2.34 -5.70 -8.63
CA ILE A 86 -2.76 -4.51 -7.89
C ILE A 86 -4.16 -4.05 -8.33
N THR A 87 -4.82 -3.31 -7.46
CA THR A 87 -5.92 -2.42 -7.85
C THR A 87 -5.54 -0.97 -7.56
N THR A 88 -5.98 -0.05 -8.42
CA THR A 88 -5.64 1.36 -8.27
C THR A 88 -6.87 2.20 -7.98
N PRO A 89 -6.74 3.22 -7.11
CA PRO A 89 -7.80 4.20 -6.93
C PRO A 89 -7.93 5.10 -8.14
N VAL A 90 -9.08 5.71 -8.33
CA VAL A 90 -9.20 6.90 -9.16
C VAL A 90 -8.31 7.99 -8.56
N VAL A 91 -7.38 8.50 -9.36
CA VAL A 91 -6.43 9.53 -8.91
C VAL A 91 -7.13 10.88 -8.94
N THR A 92 -7.72 11.26 -7.81
CA THR A 92 -8.39 12.56 -7.65
C THR A 92 -7.41 13.66 -7.29
N GLU A 93 -7.81 14.92 -7.45
CA GLU A 93 -6.98 16.06 -7.03
C GLU A 93 -6.78 16.08 -5.50
N GLU A 94 -7.77 15.62 -4.73
CA GLU A 94 -7.64 15.48 -3.27
C GLU A 94 -6.52 14.48 -2.91
N LEU A 95 -6.49 13.32 -3.57
CA LEU A 95 -5.47 12.29 -3.33
C LEU A 95 -4.06 12.80 -3.68
N LEU A 96 -3.92 13.49 -4.82
CA LEU A 96 -2.65 14.08 -5.22
C LEU A 96 -2.22 15.23 -4.29
N THR A 97 -3.16 16.05 -3.87
CA THR A 97 -2.91 17.16 -2.92
C THR A 97 -2.47 16.62 -1.57
N LEU A 98 -3.13 15.58 -1.05
CA LEU A 98 -2.69 14.91 0.18
C LEU A 98 -1.25 14.40 0.05
N HIS A 99 -0.94 13.69 -1.04
CA HIS A 99 0.38 13.13 -1.26
C HIS A 99 1.46 14.23 -1.32
N ARG A 100 1.22 15.34 -2.02
CA ARG A 100 2.12 16.50 -2.04
C ARG A 100 2.25 17.15 -0.66
N LYS A 101 1.12 17.36 0.06
CA LYS A 101 1.10 17.89 1.43
C LYS A 101 1.92 17.02 2.38
N TYR A 102 1.83 15.68 2.22
CA TYR A 102 2.65 14.76 2.99
C TYR A 102 4.14 14.99 2.75
N TYR A 103 4.61 15.03 1.50
CA TYR A 103 6.01 15.24 1.18
C TYR A 103 6.54 16.62 1.55
N ASP A 104 5.71 17.65 1.47
CA ASP A 104 6.06 19.00 1.95
C ASP A 104 6.21 19.04 3.48
N TYR A 105 5.33 18.35 4.20
CA TYR A 105 5.39 18.27 5.66
C TYR A 105 6.60 17.48 6.17
N PHE A 106 6.95 16.39 5.48
CA PHE A 106 8.08 15.52 5.81
C PHE A 106 9.35 15.83 5.00
N LYS A 107 9.46 17.02 4.42
CA LYS A 107 10.54 17.39 3.48
C LYS A 107 11.97 17.16 3.99
N GLU A 108 12.20 17.22 5.29
CA GLU A 108 13.50 16.97 5.90
C GLU A 108 13.97 15.51 5.79
N PHE A 109 13.06 14.58 5.53
CA PHE A 109 13.35 13.15 5.33
C PHE A 109 13.41 12.75 3.85
N ASN A 110 13.03 13.63 2.93
CA ASN A 110 12.88 13.30 1.50
C ASN A 110 14.16 12.85 0.83
N SER A 111 15.34 13.22 1.37
CA SER A 111 16.63 12.72 0.86
C SER A 111 16.79 11.21 0.95
N ASN A 112 16.06 10.55 1.86
CA ASN A 112 16.08 9.12 2.08
C ASN A 112 14.80 8.43 1.52
N ALA A 113 13.90 9.21 0.91
CA ALA A 113 12.70 8.67 0.30
C ALA A 113 13.01 7.99 -1.04
N ARG A 114 12.36 6.85 -1.28
CA ARG A 114 12.52 6.13 -2.54
C ARG A 114 11.82 6.85 -3.68
N ALA A 115 12.52 7.01 -4.79
CA ALA A 115 12.10 7.82 -5.92
C ALA A 115 10.72 7.44 -6.52
N TYR A 116 10.34 6.15 -6.46
CA TYR A 116 9.04 5.68 -6.97
C TYR A 116 7.84 6.18 -6.20
N TYR A 117 8.05 6.70 -4.97
CA TYR A 117 6.99 7.24 -4.11
C TYR A 117 6.97 8.76 -4.06
N LEU A 118 7.97 9.44 -4.66
CA LEU A 118 8.00 10.91 -4.71
C LEU A 118 6.84 11.46 -5.57
N PRO A 119 6.38 12.68 -5.30
CA PRO A 119 5.44 13.38 -6.18
C PRO A 119 5.88 13.30 -7.65
N ASP A 120 4.89 13.16 -8.55
CA ASP A 120 5.05 12.99 -10.00
C ASP A 120 5.58 11.62 -10.48
N ASN A 121 6.05 10.75 -9.55
CA ASN A 121 6.44 9.36 -9.83
C ASN A 121 5.53 8.33 -9.16
N TRP A 122 4.66 8.78 -8.28
CA TRP A 122 3.81 7.89 -7.46
C TRP A 122 2.69 7.25 -8.27
N ASN A 123 2.60 5.93 -8.16
CA ASN A 123 1.48 5.13 -8.69
C ASN A 123 0.69 4.57 -7.49
N PRO A 124 -0.39 5.24 -7.04
CA PRO A 124 -1.17 4.76 -5.90
C PRO A 124 -1.83 3.42 -6.23
N HIS A 125 -1.67 2.44 -5.34
CA HIS A 125 -2.22 1.10 -5.55
C HIS A 125 -2.39 0.36 -4.22
N CYS A 126 -3.33 -0.58 -4.23
CA CYS A 126 -3.47 -1.59 -3.19
C CYS A 126 -3.10 -2.96 -3.76
N SER A 127 -2.23 -3.69 -3.08
CA SER A 127 -1.74 -4.99 -3.54
C SER A 127 -2.78 -6.08 -3.33
N LEU A 128 -3.00 -6.90 -4.35
CA LEU A 128 -3.88 -8.07 -4.35
C LEU A 128 -3.09 -9.38 -4.33
N ALA A 129 -1.89 -9.38 -4.88
CA ALA A 129 -0.90 -10.45 -4.82
C ALA A 129 0.49 -9.84 -5.01
N MET A 130 1.57 -10.46 -4.52
CA MET A 130 2.91 -9.91 -4.69
C MET A 130 4.01 -10.98 -4.68
N GLY A 131 5.15 -10.64 -5.30
CA GLY A 131 6.32 -11.52 -5.33
C GLY A 131 6.17 -12.75 -6.24
N LEU A 132 5.23 -12.72 -7.18
CA LEU A 132 4.92 -13.85 -8.04
C LEU A 132 5.85 -13.89 -9.27
N GLU A 133 6.32 -15.09 -9.61
CA GLU A 133 6.91 -15.36 -10.90
C GLU A 133 5.89 -15.16 -12.03
N LYS A 134 6.36 -14.91 -13.25
CA LYS A 134 5.54 -14.44 -14.38
C LYS A 134 4.32 -15.34 -14.66
N GLU A 135 4.48 -16.64 -14.64
CA GLU A 135 3.41 -17.60 -14.88
C GLU A 135 2.34 -17.54 -13.78
N LYS A 136 2.76 -17.46 -12.53
CA LYS A 136 1.88 -17.31 -11.38
C LYS A 136 1.21 -15.94 -11.35
N LEU A 137 1.91 -14.88 -11.77
CA LEU A 137 1.33 -13.53 -11.91
C LEU A 137 0.18 -13.54 -12.92
N MET A 138 0.35 -14.21 -14.06
CA MET A 138 -0.69 -14.36 -15.08
C MET A 138 -1.89 -15.17 -14.57
N GLU A 139 -1.63 -16.25 -13.83
CA GLU A 139 -2.66 -17.08 -13.18
C GLU A 139 -3.46 -16.25 -12.16
N ALA A 140 -2.77 -15.54 -11.26
CA ALA A 140 -3.37 -14.68 -10.25
C ALA A 140 -4.21 -13.56 -10.90
N PHE A 141 -3.66 -12.88 -11.90
CA PHE A 141 -4.37 -11.81 -12.59
C PHE A 141 -5.66 -12.31 -13.25
N LYS A 142 -5.59 -13.44 -13.96
CA LYS A 142 -6.78 -14.05 -14.58
C LYS A 142 -7.82 -14.48 -13.53
N PHE A 143 -7.37 -15.04 -12.42
CA PHE A 143 -8.25 -15.43 -11.32
C PHE A 143 -8.96 -14.22 -10.72
N ILE A 144 -8.20 -13.18 -10.38
CA ILE A 144 -8.73 -11.94 -9.82
C ILE A 144 -9.72 -11.29 -10.78
N LEU A 145 -9.40 -11.20 -12.08
CA LEU A 145 -10.25 -10.59 -13.09
C LEU A 145 -11.65 -11.21 -13.15
N ASN A 146 -11.79 -12.52 -12.86
CA ASN A 146 -13.08 -13.20 -12.87
C ASN A 146 -13.95 -12.91 -11.63
N MET A 147 -13.37 -12.41 -10.54
CA MET A 147 -14.10 -12.15 -9.30
C MET A 147 -14.09 -10.67 -8.88
N TYR A 148 -13.27 -9.87 -9.53
CA TYR A 148 -13.10 -8.46 -9.17
C TYR A 148 -14.30 -7.64 -9.62
N GLU A 149 -14.82 -6.87 -8.67
CA GLU A 149 -15.82 -5.84 -8.96
C GLU A 149 -15.29 -4.49 -8.47
N PRO A 150 -15.47 -3.41 -9.24
CA PRO A 150 -15.15 -2.07 -8.79
C PRO A 150 -15.85 -1.72 -7.49
N PHE A 151 -15.14 -1.05 -6.58
CA PHE A 151 -15.67 -0.71 -5.26
C PHE A 151 -15.30 0.70 -4.82
N GLU A 152 -16.19 1.32 -4.08
CA GLU A 152 -15.94 2.59 -3.38
C GLU A 152 -15.17 2.30 -2.08
N ALA A 153 -14.24 3.17 -1.74
CA ALA A 153 -13.45 3.10 -0.51
C ALA A 153 -13.16 4.49 0.05
N SER A 154 -13.02 4.56 1.37
CA SER A 154 -12.48 5.73 2.06
C SER A 154 -11.09 5.39 2.58
N LEU A 155 -10.15 6.31 2.41
CA LEU A 155 -8.82 6.25 3.01
C LEU A 155 -8.87 7.05 4.31
N GLU A 156 -8.76 6.35 5.47
CA GLU A 156 -9.18 6.91 6.76
C GLU A 156 -8.04 7.10 7.77
N ASP A 157 -6.98 6.34 7.66
CA ASP A 157 -5.92 6.32 8.68
C ASP A 157 -4.54 6.15 8.04
N ILE A 158 -3.51 6.55 8.78
CA ILE A 158 -2.12 6.49 8.36
C ILE A 158 -1.27 5.80 9.44
N ALA A 159 -0.33 4.99 9.03
CA ALA A 159 0.62 4.34 9.93
C ALA A 159 2.04 4.35 9.39
N LEU A 160 2.99 4.18 10.30
CA LEU A 160 4.40 3.98 10.02
C LEU A 160 4.80 2.56 10.41
N TYR A 161 5.41 1.85 9.49
CA TYR A 161 6.00 0.53 9.73
C TYR A 161 7.51 0.56 9.54
N GLU A 162 8.21 -0.18 10.39
CA GLU A 162 9.57 -0.62 10.11
C GLU A 162 9.50 -2.00 9.48
N ILE A 163 10.09 -2.14 8.30
CA ILE A 163 10.09 -3.37 7.52
C ILE A 163 11.50 -3.95 7.54
N GLU A 164 11.59 -5.22 7.93
CA GLU A 164 12.81 -5.99 7.84
C GLU A 164 12.86 -6.77 6.52
N MET A 165 14.02 -6.72 5.87
CA MET A 165 14.26 -7.41 4.60
C MET A 165 15.51 -8.26 4.72
N GLU A 166 15.43 -9.52 4.37
CA GLU A 166 16.59 -10.41 4.28
C GLU A 166 16.70 -10.96 2.85
N ASN A 167 17.87 -10.77 2.23
CA ASN A 167 18.13 -11.17 0.83
C ASN A 167 17.09 -10.64 -0.17
N GLY A 168 16.59 -9.42 0.06
CA GLY A 168 15.58 -8.79 -0.78
C GLY A 168 14.15 -9.31 -0.59
N LYS A 169 13.94 -10.17 0.42
CA LYS A 169 12.60 -10.68 0.77
C LYS A 169 12.15 -10.07 2.10
N PHE A 170 10.86 -9.79 2.18
CA PHE A 170 10.20 -9.40 3.42
C PHE A 170 10.33 -10.51 4.47
N THR A 171 10.71 -10.16 5.68
CA THR A 171 10.83 -11.09 6.81
C THR A 171 9.94 -10.72 7.97
N ASP A 172 9.83 -9.44 8.30
CA ASP A 172 9.00 -8.96 9.41
C ASP A 172 8.61 -7.49 9.25
N SER A 173 7.57 -7.06 9.96
CA SER A 173 7.18 -5.67 10.07
C SER A 173 6.75 -5.31 11.48
N ILE A 174 7.18 -4.15 11.95
CA ILE A 174 6.80 -3.61 13.25
C ILE A 174 6.07 -2.29 13.03
N ARG A 175 4.83 -2.21 13.49
CA ARG A 175 4.10 -0.94 13.51
C ARG A 175 4.70 -0.03 14.56
N LEU A 176 5.17 1.15 14.14
CA LEU A 176 5.77 2.16 15.01
C LEU A 176 4.78 3.25 15.40
N PHE A 177 3.72 3.42 14.59
CA PHE A 177 2.69 4.43 14.77
C PHE A 177 1.33 3.96 14.25
#